data_6a3df0bee34648899e8cf7e3b2ca90f5
#
_entry.id   6a3df0bee34648899e8cf7e3b2ca90f5
#
_cell.length_a   1.000
_cell.length_b   1.000
_cell.length_c   1.000
_cell.angle_alpha   90.00
_cell.angle_beta   90.00
_cell.angle_gamma   90.00
#
_symmetry.space_group_name_H-M   'P 1'
#
loop_
_entity.id
_entity.type
_entity.pdbx_description
1 polymer ?
#
loop_
_entity_poly.entity_id
_entity_poly.type
_entity_poly.pdbx_seq_one_letter_code
_entity_poly.pdbx_strand_id
1 'polypeptide(L)'
;MLERGHGHVREARADAGADTRAEASGVAKRPGVTRRSFVVGSAAATAATAVALNLSGCGDDGAKKVTGEPQVITDESKVVDVTEDYKNEDCTLQVSASWDLPLGCVPFHCEGDWAALMQAPESARSVNTLGILSLASGTRTTLVDRPSQGSTFSFYDVRCSAQVFAWVEMSYATGDWVLLAQPLQNGALQGKPKKIDSGNADWEPARFAATGDSVIWQKMPLATGSKRSETSHCNRWRVGDKEPRVLCESVGRFATWPRISDGTLTIAPRVNNDEGVFYGITAYDLSSEKMVDQLVMPQNVSPFEAVYMGDSFAFSVEANYQSGGVLGKMGTFIGREGGPFVFLSREPLACVMGKGSTYLIKAQSSHFVVDTKAETYSVLVAPDKALGYGDYPASEGATNRAVTYATVRGDNGLPAAVRVRAFGL
;
A
#
# COMPACT_ATOMS: atom_id res chain seq x y z
N MET A 1 7.36 15.45 -20.82
CA MET A 1 7.82 16.09 -19.60
C MET A 1 6.69 16.05 -18.59
N LEU A 2 6.53 14.94 -17.90
CA LEU A 2 5.69 14.74 -16.71
C LEU A 2 5.92 13.29 -16.26
N GLU A 3 7.04 13.08 -15.55
CA GLU A 3 7.19 11.93 -14.67
C GLU A 3 6.26 12.13 -13.48
N ARG A 4 5.15 11.48 -13.47
CA ARG A 4 4.37 11.19 -12.27
C ARG A 4 4.03 9.72 -12.29
N GLY A 5 5.08 8.94 -12.02
CA GLY A 5 4.87 7.61 -11.48
C GLY A 5 4.21 7.74 -10.11
N HIS A 6 3.50 6.71 -9.68
CA HIS A 6 3.10 6.52 -8.30
C HIS A 6 4.34 6.41 -7.41
N GLY A 7 5.13 7.46 -7.35
CA GLY A 7 6.16 7.62 -6.37
C GLY A 7 5.56 8.39 -5.22
N HIS A 8 5.57 7.81 -4.02
CA HIS A 8 5.47 8.60 -2.81
C HIS A 8 6.43 9.78 -2.96
N VAL A 9 5.90 10.98 -2.86
CA VAL A 9 6.73 12.18 -2.77
C VAL A 9 7.59 12.01 -1.53
N ARG A 10 8.82 11.59 -1.70
CA ARG A 10 9.86 11.73 -0.70
C ARG A 10 10.08 13.22 -0.56
N GLU A 11 9.68 13.82 0.53
CA GLU A 11 10.21 15.10 0.94
C GLU A 11 11.73 14.93 1.19
N ALA A 12 12.52 15.32 0.21
CA ALA A 12 13.94 15.49 0.40
C ALA A 12 14.14 16.64 1.40
N ARG A 13 14.60 16.33 2.61
CA ARG A 13 15.20 17.32 3.51
C ARG A 13 16.44 17.85 2.83
N ALA A 14 16.37 19.07 2.38
CA ALA A 14 17.53 19.86 2.00
C ALA A 14 18.19 20.35 3.29
N ASP A 15 19.32 19.73 3.67
CA ASP A 15 20.27 20.31 4.58
C ASP A 15 21.05 21.38 3.82
N ALA A 16 20.71 22.63 4.06
CA ALA A 16 21.54 23.77 3.68
C ALA A 16 22.62 23.96 4.74
N GLY A 17 23.83 23.50 4.46
CA GLY A 17 25.02 23.85 5.19
C GLY A 17 25.37 25.31 4.99
N ALA A 18 25.32 26.10 6.03
CA ALA A 18 25.95 27.42 6.08
C ALA A 18 27.16 27.36 7.00
N ASP A 19 28.32 27.48 6.38
CA ASP A 19 29.62 27.70 6.98
C ASP A 19 29.68 29.08 7.61
N THR A 20 29.94 29.21 8.92
CA THR A 20 30.52 30.40 9.53
C THR A 20 31.42 30.01 10.68
N ARG A 21 32.72 30.26 10.43
CA ARG A 21 33.78 30.30 11.43
C ARG A 21 33.55 31.44 12.44
N ALA A 22 33.70 31.17 13.72
CA ALA A 22 34.33 32.11 14.66
C ALA A 22 34.91 31.35 15.86
N GLU A 23 36.09 31.77 16.23
CA GLU A 23 37.00 31.25 17.27
C GLU A 23 36.52 31.51 18.70
N ALA A 24 37.02 30.70 19.59
CA ALA A 24 37.74 30.97 20.84
C ALA A 24 37.20 30.30 22.11
N SER A 25 38.08 29.47 22.62
CA SER A 25 38.48 29.28 24.02
C SER A 25 37.46 28.89 25.10
N GLY A 26 37.76 27.80 25.80
CA GLY A 26 37.21 27.49 27.10
C GLY A 26 37.36 26.01 27.51
N VAL A 27 38.52 25.68 28.08
CA VAL A 27 38.83 24.38 28.68
C VAL A 27 37.98 24.14 29.92
N ALA A 28 37.21 23.05 29.94
CA ALA A 28 36.76 22.44 31.18
C ALA A 28 36.79 20.91 31.05
N LYS A 29 37.69 20.31 31.81
CA LYS A 29 37.82 18.86 32.03
C LYS A 29 36.55 18.29 32.62
N ARG A 30 36.03 17.21 32.04
CA ARG A 30 35.08 16.30 32.70
C ARG A 30 35.75 14.94 32.92
N PRO A 31 35.48 14.29 34.08
CA PRO A 31 36.16 13.06 34.48
C PRO A 31 35.59 11.84 33.72
N GLY A 32 36.49 10.91 33.43
CA GLY A 32 36.18 9.66 32.78
C GLY A 32 35.32 8.76 33.64
N VAL A 33 34.35 8.13 33.00
CA VAL A 33 33.57 7.00 33.57
C VAL A 33 34.13 5.72 32.95
N THR A 34 34.72 4.92 33.82
CA THR A 34 35.28 3.60 33.57
C THR A 34 34.18 2.58 33.22
N ARG A 35 34.47 1.80 32.19
CA ARG A 35 33.76 0.53 31.89
C ARG A 35 33.97 -0.41 33.07
N ARG A 36 32.90 -0.78 33.80
CA ARG A 36 32.69 -2.10 34.43
C ARG A 36 31.35 -2.14 35.18
N SER A 37 30.68 -3.27 35.01
CA SER A 37 29.52 -3.77 35.81
C SER A 37 28.16 -3.61 35.14
N PHE A 38 27.84 -4.57 34.28
CA PHE A 38 26.47 -5.09 34.17
C PHE A 38 26.55 -6.61 34.19
N VAL A 39 26.39 -7.15 35.41
CA VAL A 39 26.09 -8.57 35.60
C VAL A 39 25.03 -8.66 36.69
N VAL A 40 23.97 -9.39 36.31
CA VAL A 40 23.06 -10.16 37.18
C VAL A 40 21.85 -9.45 37.81
N GLY A 41 20.72 -9.90 37.36
CA GLY A 41 19.63 -10.33 38.19
C GLY A 41 18.46 -9.36 38.34
N SER A 42 17.41 -9.67 37.60
CA SER A 42 16.09 -9.74 38.25
C SER A 42 15.11 -10.35 37.26
N ALA A 43 14.65 -11.54 37.52
CA ALA A 43 13.40 -12.03 36.99
C ALA A 43 12.28 -11.12 37.54
N ALA A 44 11.86 -10.15 36.76
CA ALA A 44 10.62 -9.43 37.00
C ALA A 44 9.56 -10.09 36.12
N ALA A 45 8.59 -10.71 36.75
CA ALA A 45 7.37 -11.15 36.10
C ALA A 45 6.70 -9.92 35.47
N THR A 46 6.82 -9.76 34.17
CA THR A 46 6.06 -8.78 33.40
C THR A 46 4.62 -9.26 33.39
N ALA A 47 3.76 -8.58 34.12
CA ALA A 47 2.33 -8.70 33.97
C ALA A 47 2.01 -8.22 32.55
N ALA A 48 1.60 -9.15 31.69
CA ALA A 48 1.10 -8.85 30.36
C ALA A 48 -0.14 -7.95 30.50
N THR A 49 0.02 -6.66 30.26
CA THR A 49 -1.10 -5.74 30.14
C THR A 49 -1.67 -5.91 28.74
N ALA A 50 -2.78 -6.65 28.64
CA ALA A 50 -3.51 -6.82 27.40
C ALA A 50 -3.97 -5.43 26.87
N VAL A 51 -3.39 -4.98 25.78
CA VAL A 51 -3.85 -3.78 25.05
C VAL A 51 -5.16 -4.12 24.38
N ALA A 52 -6.26 -3.65 24.97
CA ALA A 52 -7.58 -3.81 24.38
C ALA A 52 -7.71 -2.83 23.21
N LEU A 53 -7.61 -3.31 21.98
CA LEU A 53 -8.13 -2.61 20.81
C LEU A 53 -9.65 -2.56 20.95
N ASN A 54 -10.19 -1.42 21.33
CA ASN A 54 -11.63 -1.18 21.28
C ASN A 54 -12.03 -1.04 19.81
N LEU A 55 -12.31 -2.17 19.19
CA LEU A 55 -13.02 -2.21 17.91
C LEU A 55 -14.50 -2.13 18.25
N SER A 56 -15.07 -0.93 18.15
CA SER A 56 -16.51 -0.71 18.32
C SER A 56 -17.28 -1.23 17.11
N GLY A 57 -17.31 -2.56 16.95
CA GLY A 57 -18.29 -3.25 16.13
C GLY A 57 -19.35 -3.80 17.06
N CYS A 58 -20.55 -3.30 17.02
CA CYS A 58 -21.69 -3.84 17.77
C CYS A 58 -21.89 -5.32 17.48
N GLY A 59 -21.70 -6.14 18.50
CA GLY A 59 -21.99 -7.57 18.44
C GLY A 59 -21.32 -8.27 19.60
N ASP A 60 -22.03 -8.40 20.70
CA ASP A 60 -21.66 -9.22 21.86
C ASP A 60 -21.83 -10.69 21.47
N ASP A 61 -20.79 -11.30 20.92
CA ASP A 61 -20.66 -12.75 20.83
C ASP A 61 -19.18 -13.11 20.61
N GLY A 62 -18.54 -13.54 21.67
CA GLY A 62 -17.45 -14.52 21.78
C GLY A 62 -16.29 -14.54 20.77
N ALA A 63 -16.03 -13.49 19.99
CA ALA A 63 -14.88 -13.44 19.10
C ALA A 63 -13.58 -13.34 19.90
N LYS A 64 -12.69 -14.30 19.78
CA LYS A 64 -11.35 -14.26 20.36
C LYS A 64 -10.70 -12.93 19.98
N LYS A 65 -10.46 -12.06 20.94
CA LYS A 65 -9.55 -10.91 20.77
C LYS A 65 -8.18 -11.50 20.46
N VAL A 66 -7.75 -11.37 19.22
CA VAL A 66 -6.36 -11.66 18.86
C VAL A 66 -5.56 -10.43 19.28
N THR A 67 -4.96 -10.51 20.46
CA THR A 67 -4.01 -9.52 20.95
C THR A 67 -2.63 -10.10 20.69
N GLY A 68 -2.00 -9.71 19.57
CA GLY A 68 -0.60 -10.05 19.32
C GLY A 68 0.31 -9.19 20.22
N GLU A 69 1.34 -9.80 20.78
CA GLU A 69 2.44 -9.05 21.39
C GLU A 69 3.38 -8.55 20.29
N PRO A 70 4.00 -7.36 20.45
CA PRO A 70 5.02 -6.88 19.54
C PRO A 70 6.14 -7.90 19.38
N GLN A 71 6.37 -8.38 18.17
CA GLN A 71 7.39 -9.39 17.92
C GLN A 71 8.67 -8.77 17.42
N VAL A 72 9.71 -8.77 18.23
CA VAL A 72 11.07 -8.50 17.78
C VAL A 72 11.73 -9.84 17.48
N ILE A 73 11.78 -10.22 16.20
CA ILE A 73 12.47 -11.41 15.75
C ILE A 73 13.95 -11.08 15.70
N THR A 74 14.71 -11.68 16.62
CA THR A 74 16.16 -11.53 16.71
C THR A 74 16.90 -12.74 16.18
N ASP A 75 16.21 -13.86 16.05
CA ASP A 75 16.74 -15.13 15.53
C ASP A 75 16.67 -15.13 14.00
N GLU A 76 17.83 -14.92 13.36
CA GLU A 76 17.95 -14.91 11.90
C GLU A 76 17.60 -16.25 11.25
N SER A 77 17.67 -17.38 11.99
CA SER A 77 17.22 -18.68 11.49
C SER A 77 15.72 -18.78 11.20
N LYS A 78 14.95 -17.81 11.70
CA LYS A 78 13.51 -17.70 11.39
C LYS A 78 13.21 -16.86 10.15
N VAL A 79 14.23 -16.42 9.42
CA VAL A 79 14.08 -15.65 8.19
C VAL A 79 14.84 -16.35 7.09
N VAL A 80 14.14 -16.70 6.03
CA VAL A 80 14.68 -17.31 4.81
C VAL A 80 14.87 -16.22 3.78
N ASP A 81 16.11 -15.93 3.37
CA ASP A 81 16.39 -14.93 2.32
C ASP A 81 16.22 -15.56 0.93
N VAL A 82 15.27 -15.04 0.16
CA VAL A 82 14.94 -15.56 -1.18
C VAL A 82 16.15 -15.62 -2.10
N THR A 83 17.03 -14.61 -2.05
CA THR A 83 18.16 -14.55 -3.00
C THR A 83 19.36 -15.41 -2.59
N GLU A 84 19.41 -15.83 -1.34
CA GLU A 84 20.50 -16.66 -0.79
C GLU A 84 20.09 -18.13 -0.66
N ASP A 85 18.84 -18.38 -0.22
CA ASP A 85 18.39 -19.71 0.18
C ASP A 85 17.55 -20.42 -0.90
N TYR A 86 16.85 -19.65 -1.76
CA TYR A 86 15.98 -20.22 -2.79
C TYR A 86 16.74 -20.44 -4.10
N LYS A 87 16.31 -21.46 -4.84
CA LYS A 87 16.87 -21.73 -6.17
C LYS A 87 16.38 -20.72 -7.20
N ASN A 88 17.31 -20.05 -7.90
CA ASN A 88 16.99 -19.21 -9.04
C ASN A 88 16.65 -20.08 -10.27
N GLU A 89 15.52 -19.80 -10.92
CA GLU A 89 15.04 -20.49 -12.12
C GLU A 89 14.64 -19.49 -13.22
N ASP A 90 14.47 -19.97 -14.43
CA ASP A 90 13.93 -19.16 -15.53
C ASP A 90 12.44 -18.83 -15.27
N CYS A 91 12.05 -17.60 -15.55
CA CYS A 91 10.66 -17.18 -15.39
C CYS A 91 9.76 -17.89 -16.43
N THR A 92 8.81 -18.66 -15.93
CA THR A 92 7.86 -19.42 -16.77
C THR A 92 6.55 -18.68 -17.03
N LEU A 93 6.32 -17.52 -16.41
CA LEU A 93 5.11 -16.72 -16.60
C LEU A 93 5.06 -16.20 -18.05
N GLN A 94 3.97 -16.55 -18.73
CA GLN A 94 3.73 -16.11 -20.10
C GLN A 94 2.72 -14.95 -20.15
N VAL A 95 2.97 -13.98 -21.03
CA VAL A 95 2.01 -12.92 -21.31
C VAL A 95 0.78 -13.54 -21.95
N SER A 96 -0.35 -13.51 -21.26
CA SER A 96 -1.63 -14.01 -21.78
C SER A 96 -2.34 -12.98 -22.64
N ALA A 97 -2.12 -11.69 -22.39
CA ALA A 97 -2.62 -10.59 -23.19
C ALA A 97 -1.74 -9.35 -23.03
N SER A 98 -1.69 -8.50 -24.05
CA SER A 98 -0.97 -7.22 -24.01
C SER A 98 -1.68 -6.18 -24.85
N TRP A 99 -1.72 -4.94 -24.32
CA TRP A 99 -2.35 -3.80 -24.98
C TRP A 99 -1.46 -2.57 -24.87
N ASP A 100 -1.34 -1.84 -25.96
CA ASP A 100 -0.67 -0.53 -25.97
C ASP A 100 -1.74 0.56 -25.85
N LEU A 101 -1.75 1.26 -24.72
CA LEU A 101 -2.60 2.39 -24.44
C LEU A 101 -1.91 3.70 -24.88
N PRO A 102 -2.67 4.78 -25.16
CA PRO A 102 -2.07 6.08 -25.43
C PRO A 102 -1.12 6.52 -24.31
N LEU A 103 -0.08 7.25 -24.68
CA LEU A 103 0.87 7.82 -23.74
C LEU A 103 0.14 8.65 -22.69
N GLY A 104 0.51 8.44 -21.41
CA GLY A 104 -0.13 9.10 -20.26
C GLY A 104 -1.43 8.44 -19.79
N CYS A 105 -1.84 7.31 -20.39
CA CYS A 105 -2.94 6.49 -19.91
C CYS A 105 -2.41 5.47 -18.89
N VAL A 106 -2.65 5.71 -17.62
CA VAL A 106 -2.09 4.90 -16.51
C VAL A 106 -3.17 4.06 -15.86
N PRO A 107 -3.00 2.72 -15.78
CA PRO A 107 -3.79 1.86 -14.92
C PRO A 107 -3.47 2.12 -13.45
N PHE A 108 -4.50 2.37 -12.65
CA PHE A 108 -4.38 2.64 -11.23
C PHE A 108 -4.69 1.43 -10.36
N HIS A 109 -5.61 0.62 -10.82
CA HIS A 109 -6.07 -0.55 -10.08
C HIS A 109 -6.83 -1.51 -11.01
N CYS A 110 -6.68 -2.81 -10.76
CA CYS A 110 -7.40 -3.86 -11.47
C CYS A 110 -8.15 -4.75 -10.48
N GLU A 111 -9.43 -5.00 -10.75
CA GLU A 111 -10.21 -6.06 -10.12
C GLU A 111 -11.05 -6.80 -11.16
N GLY A 112 -10.96 -8.13 -11.15
CA GLY A 112 -11.67 -8.97 -12.11
C GLY A 112 -11.27 -8.67 -13.56
N ASP A 113 -12.26 -8.32 -14.40
CA ASP A 113 -12.06 -8.02 -15.82
C ASP A 113 -11.86 -6.53 -16.13
N TRP A 114 -11.70 -5.69 -15.12
CA TRP A 114 -11.63 -4.25 -15.29
C TRP A 114 -10.38 -3.63 -14.66
N ALA A 115 -9.80 -2.67 -15.38
CA ALA A 115 -8.76 -1.80 -14.84
C ALA A 115 -9.23 -0.34 -14.85
N ALA A 116 -9.17 0.34 -13.72
CA ALA A 116 -9.41 1.76 -13.62
C ALA A 116 -8.25 2.54 -14.23
N LEU A 117 -8.55 3.52 -15.07
CA LEU A 117 -7.58 4.31 -15.82
C LEU A 117 -7.67 5.79 -15.48
N MET A 118 -6.52 6.45 -15.46
CA MET A 118 -6.43 7.90 -15.57
C MET A 118 -5.64 8.25 -16.83
N GLN A 119 -6.22 9.07 -17.70
CA GLN A 119 -5.61 9.56 -18.92
C GLN A 119 -5.13 11.00 -18.72
N ALA A 120 -3.84 11.22 -18.87
CA ALA A 120 -3.28 12.57 -18.92
C ALA A 120 -3.76 13.29 -20.21
N PRO A 121 -4.02 14.60 -20.13
CA PRO A 121 -4.45 15.35 -21.31
C PRO A 121 -3.29 15.55 -22.30
N GLU A 122 -3.64 15.71 -23.57
CA GLU A 122 -2.67 16.04 -24.63
C GLU A 122 -2.13 17.48 -24.53
N SER A 123 -2.83 18.33 -23.79
CA SER A 123 -2.52 19.75 -23.62
C SER A 123 -2.60 20.17 -22.15
N ALA A 124 -1.69 21.02 -21.72
CA ALA A 124 -1.71 21.62 -20.37
C ALA A 124 -2.97 22.46 -20.07
N ARG A 125 -3.79 22.77 -21.08
CA ARG A 125 -5.07 23.49 -20.91
C ARG A 125 -6.25 22.56 -20.65
N SER A 126 -6.07 21.28 -20.79
CA SER A 126 -7.09 20.24 -20.56
C SER A 126 -6.84 19.54 -19.23
N VAL A 127 -7.87 18.90 -18.68
CA VAL A 127 -7.78 18.12 -17.46
C VAL A 127 -7.61 16.65 -17.77
N ASN A 128 -7.13 15.86 -16.81
CA ASN A 128 -7.14 14.41 -16.90
C ASN A 128 -8.58 13.90 -17.05
N THR A 129 -8.74 12.74 -17.67
CA THR A 129 -10.00 12.01 -17.72
C THR A 129 -9.87 10.67 -17.01
N LEU A 130 -10.99 10.14 -16.51
CA LEU A 130 -11.03 8.81 -15.91
C LEU A 130 -11.77 7.84 -16.83
N GLY A 131 -11.34 6.61 -16.81
CA GLY A 131 -11.94 5.56 -17.62
C GLY A 131 -11.65 4.17 -17.09
N ILE A 132 -11.98 3.19 -17.91
CA ILE A 132 -11.70 1.78 -17.65
C ILE A 132 -11.12 1.11 -18.89
N LEU A 133 -10.38 0.03 -18.67
CA LEU A 133 -9.93 -0.93 -19.65
C LEU A 133 -10.60 -2.27 -19.36
N SER A 134 -11.24 -2.84 -20.37
CA SER A 134 -11.65 -4.25 -20.33
C SER A 134 -10.43 -5.15 -20.52
N LEU A 135 -10.10 -5.94 -19.51
CA LEU A 135 -9.00 -6.91 -19.57
C LEU A 135 -9.35 -8.17 -20.38
N ALA A 136 -10.62 -8.30 -20.81
CA ALA A 136 -11.08 -9.36 -21.69
C ALA A 136 -10.89 -8.97 -23.17
N SER A 137 -11.16 -7.70 -23.54
CA SER A 137 -11.15 -7.24 -24.92
C SER A 137 -10.06 -6.22 -25.27
N GLY A 138 -9.42 -5.61 -24.26
CA GLY A 138 -8.52 -4.47 -24.46
C GLY A 138 -9.23 -3.15 -24.79
N THR A 139 -10.56 -3.13 -24.73
CA THR A 139 -11.35 -1.93 -25.04
C THR A 139 -11.25 -0.93 -23.88
N ARG A 140 -10.84 0.29 -24.23
CA ARG A 140 -10.79 1.43 -23.32
C ARG A 140 -12.06 2.29 -23.47
N THR A 141 -12.65 2.67 -22.33
CA THR A 141 -13.82 3.54 -22.29
C THR A 141 -13.56 4.70 -21.32
N THR A 142 -13.76 5.94 -21.78
CA THR A 142 -13.76 7.12 -20.90
C THR A 142 -15.09 7.18 -20.17
N LEU A 143 -15.07 7.35 -18.85
CA LEU A 143 -16.24 7.37 -17.99
C LEU A 143 -16.51 8.75 -17.38
N VAL A 144 -15.46 9.50 -17.05
CA VAL A 144 -15.57 10.82 -16.42
C VAL A 144 -14.61 11.79 -17.13
N ASP A 145 -15.18 12.79 -17.78
CA ASP A 145 -14.39 13.72 -18.64
C ASP A 145 -13.72 14.85 -17.84
N ARG A 146 -14.29 15.21 -16.70
CA ARG A 146 -13.78 16.33 -15.87
C ARG A 146 -14.23 16.18 -14.43
N PRO A 147 -13.48 16.79 -13.47
CA PRO A 147 -13.92 16.88 -12.08
C PRO A 147 -15.27 17.60 -11.94
N SER A 148 -16.09 17.10 -11.02
CA SER A 148 -17.44 17.64 -10.74
C SER A 148 -17.43 18.86 -9.82
N GLN A 149 -16.35 19.03 -9.05
CA GLN A 149 -16.22 20.11 -8.06
C GLN A 149 -15.75 21.46 -8.65
N GLY A 150 -15.54 21.52 -9.96
CA GLY A 150 -15.14 22.73 -10.68
C GLY A 150 -13.71 22.74 -11.20
N SER A 151 -13.33 23.83 -11.85
CA SER A 151 -12.07 23.93 -12.61
C SER A 151 -10.80 23.97 -11.75
N THR A 152 -10.90 24.18 -10.44
CA THR A 152 -9.77 24.16 -9.51
C THR A 152 -9.46 22.75 -8.99
N PHE A 153 -10.34 21.80 -9.24
CA PHE A 153 -10.15 20.39 -8.86
C PHE A 153 -9.53 19.59 -10.00
N SER A 154 -8.72 18.61 -9.62
CA SER A 154 -8.12 17.61 -10.50
C SER A 154 -8.44 16.22 -9.97
N PHE A 155 -8.44 15.21 -10.85
CA PHE A 155 -8.49 13.83 -10.39
C PHE A 155 -7.18 13.46 -9.68
N TYR A 156 -7.31 12.83 -8.51
CA TYR A 156 -6.19 12.47 -7.65
C TYR A 156 -5.90 10.95 -7.69
N ASP A 157 -6.94 10.13 -7.55
CA ASP A 157 -6.85 8.66 -7.59
C ASP A 157 -8.17 8.05 -8.10
N VAL A 158 -8.11 6.83 -8.61
CA VAL A 158 -9.26 6.10 -9.16
C VAL A 158 -9.13 4.60 -8.92
N ARG A 159 -10.22 3.97 -8.52
CA ARG A 159 -10.33 2.52 -8.29
C ARG A 159 -11.62 2.01 -8.90
N CYS A 160 -11.64 0.75 -9.31
CA CYS A 160 -12.89 0.10 -9.73
C CYS A 160 -12.96 -1.34 -9.25
N SER A 161 -14.18 -1.83 -9.20
CA SER A 161 -14.52 -3.25 -9.19
C SER A 161 -15.45 -3.55 -10.38
N ALA A 162 -16.01 -4.75 -10.42
CA ALA A 162 -17.03 -5.08 -11.40
C ALA A 162 -18.35 -4.29 -11.18
N GLN A 163 -18.58 -3.74 -9.98
CA GLN A 163 -19.87 -3.14 -9.57
C GLN A 163 -19.77 -1.68 -9.11
N VAL A 164 -18.58 -1.16 -8.87
CA VAL A 164 -18.40 0.22 -8.43
C VAL A 164 -17.17 0.86 -9.06
N PHE A 165 -17.30 2.13 -9.42
CA PHE A 165 -16.22 3.00 -9.85
C PHE A 165 -16.11 4.15 -8.86
N ALA A 166 -14.93 4.37 -8.29
CA ALA A 166 -14.71 5.37 -7.27
C ALA A 166 -13.47 6.21 -7.58
N TRP A 167 -13.52 7.49 -7.23
CA TRP A 167 -12.40 8.41 -7.50
C TRP A 167 -12.34 9.55 -6.49
N VAL A 168 -11.17 10.14 -6.33
CA VAL A 168 -10.94 11.35 -5.56
C VAL A 168 -10.70 12.52 -6.48
N GLU A 169 -11.44 13.60 -6.24
CA GLU A 169 -11.17 14.93 -6.80
C GLU A 169 -10.53 15.81 -5.73
N MET A 170 -9.45 16.53 -6.07
CA MET A 170 -8.68 17.35 -5.14
C MET A 170 -8.31 18.69 -5.74
N SER A 171 -8.43 19.75 -4.93
CA SER A 171 -7.86 21.06 -5.20
C SER A 171 -6.50 21.18 -4.55
N TYR A 172 -5.44 21.21 -5.34
CA TYR A 172 -4.08 21.38 -4.83
C TYR A 172 -3.81 22.77 -4.25
N ALA A 173 -4.66 23.75 -4.59
CA ALA A 173 -4.53 25.12 -4.09
C ALA A 173 -5.07 25.28 -2.66
N THR A 174 -6.15 24.57 -2.32
CA THR A 174 -6.82 24.70 -1.02
C THR A 174 -6.63 23.46 -0.13
N GLY A 175 -6.21 22.32 -0.70
CA GLY A 175 -6.15 21.05 -0.01
C GLY A 175 -7.53 20.37 0.18
N ASP A 176 -8.59 20.94 -0.39
CA ASP A 176 -9.91 20.32 -0.34
C ASP A 176 -9.99 19.11 -1.26
N TRP A 177 -10.66 18.06 -0.81
CA TRP A 177 -10.87 16.86 -1.59
C TRP A 177 -12.26 16.25 -1.37
N VAL A 178 -12.71 15.49 -2.36
CA VAL A 178 -13.99 14.77 -2.33
C VAL A 178 -13.77 13.36 -2.86
N LEU A 179 -14.24 12.35 -2.12
CA LEU A 179 -14.34 10.97 -2.57
C LEU A 179 -15.73 10.72 -3.14
N LEU A 180 -15.78 10.31 -4.39
CA LEU A 180 -16.99 10.03 -5.16
C LEU A 180 -17.02 8.55 -5.53
N ALA A 181 -18.24 7.99 -5.57
CA ALA A 181 -18.47 6.62 -6.02
C ALA A 181 -19.73 6.57 -6.88
N GLN A 182 -19.72 5.69 -7.88
CA GLN A 182 -20.84 5.48 -8.79
C GLN A 182 -20.94 3.99 -9.14
N PRO A 183 -22.17 3.42 -9.19
CA PRO A 183 -22.33 2.04 -9.62
C PRO A 183 -21.80 1.83 -11.04
N LEU A 184 -21.12 0.71 -11.24
CA LEU A 184 -20.59 0.26 -12.52
C LEU A 184 -21.29 -1.04 -12.92
N GLN A 185 -21.73 -1.13 -14.17
CA GLN A 185 -22.33 -2.34 -14.71
C GLN A 185 -21.83 -2.55 -16.15
N ASN A 186 -21.24 -3.68 -16.41
CA ASN A 186 -20.70 -4.02 -17.74
C ASN A 186 -19.83 -2.91 -18.36
N GLY A 187 -19.03 -2.24 -17.53
CA GLY A 187 -18.16 -1.17 -17.98
C GLY A 187 -18.83 0.18 -18.22
N ALA A 188 -20.07 0.38 -17.81
CA ALA A 188 -20.79 1.64 -17.92
C ALA A 188 -21.27 2.13 -16.55
N LEU A 189 -21.13 3.43 -16.28
CA LEU A 189 -21.61 4.07 -15.06
C LEU A 189 -23.14 4.10 -15.04
N GLN A 190 -23.72 3.86 -13.87
CA GLN A 190 -25.17 3.86 -13.65
C GLN A 190 -25.57 4.99 -12.69
N GLY A 191 -26.64 5.72 -13.04
CA GLY A 191 -27.18 6.79 -12.20
C GLY A 191 -26.26 8.03 -12.13
N LYS A 192 -26.15 8.63 -10.95
CA LYS A 192 -25.31 9.80 -10.67
C LYS A 192 -24.25 9.45 -9.64
N PRO A 193 -23.07 10.10 -9.69
CA PRO A 193 -22.05 9.92 -8.67
C PRO A 193 -22.56 10.36 -7.31
N LYS A 194 -22.24 9.59 -6.28
CA LYS A 194 -22.51 9.92 -4.89
C LYS A 194 -21.22 10.36 -4.22
N LYS A 195 -21.28 11.49 -3.52
CA LYS A 195 -20.23 11.91 -2.60
C LYS A 195 -20.35 11.05 -1.34
N ILE A 196 -19.30 10.29 -1.03
CA ILE A 196 -19.26 9.39 0.13
C ILE A 196 -18.37 9.92 1.24
N ASP A 197 -17.39 10.79 0.94
CA ASP A 197 -16.59 11.52 1.92
C ASP A 197 -16.01 12.79 1.32
N SER A 198 -15.43 13.66 2.18
CA SER A 198 -14.67 14.83 1.79
C SER A 198 -13.77 15.29 2.94
N GLY A 199 -12.76 16.07 2.62
CA GLY A 199 -11.88 16.71 3.59
C GLY A 199 -11.34 18.03 3.07
N ASN A 200 -10.63 18.72 3.95
CA ASN A 200 -9.91 19.95 3.67
C ASN A 200 -8.40 19.77 3.91
N ALA A 201 -7.64 20.84 3.94
CA ALA A 201 -6.19 20.85 4.15
C ALA A 201 -5.71 20.19 5.47
N ASP A 202 -6.60 19.91 6.43
CA ASP A 202 -6.24 19.19 7.67
C ASP A 202 -6.22 17.68 7.48
N TRP A 203 -6.86 17.18 6.41
CA TRP A 203 -7.07 15.76 6.16
C TRP A 203 -6.36 15.31 4.89
N GLU A 204 -5.68 14.18 4.98
CA GLU A 204 -5.09 13.54 3.80
C GLU A 204 -6.18 13.11 2.82
N PRO A 205 -5.98 13.26 1.50
CA PRO A 205 -6.88 12.70 0.52
C PRO A 205 -7.14 11.22 0.80
N ALA A 206 -8.39 10.78 0.68
CA ALA A 206 -8.79 9.43 1.04
C ALA A 206 -7.92 8.39 0.34
N ARG A 207 -7.32 7.49 1.12
CA ARG A 207 -6.70 6.26 0.62
C ARG A 207 -7.79 5.21 0.57
N PHE A 208 -8.06 4.65 -0.59
CA PHE A 208 -9.23 3.79 -0.76
C PHE A 208 -8.98 2.58 -1.65
N ALA A 209 -9.84 1.59 -1.50
CA ALA A 209 -9.96 0.40 -2.32
C ALA A 209 -11.42 0.22 -2.78
N ALA A 210 -11.63 -0.46 -3.91
CA ALA A 210 -12.93 -0.82 -4.41
C ALA A 210 -12.97 -2.35 -4.59
N THR A 211 -14.05 -2.99 -4.14
CA THR A 211 -14.26 -4.44 -4.29
C THR A 211 -15.74 -4.79 -4.27
N GLY A 212 -16.18 -5.68 -5.17
CA GLY A 212 -17.59 -6.01 -5.31
C GLY A 212 -18.44 -4.74 -5.42
N ASP A 213 -19.42 -4.58 -4.55
CA ASP A 213 -20.29 -3.41 -4.44
C ASP A 213 -19.78 -2.31 -3.50
N SER A 214 -18.55 -2.44 -2.98
CA SER A 214 -18.07 -1.67 -1.84
C SER A 214 -16.90 -0.77 -2.19
N VAL A 215 -16.86 0.40 -1.55
CA VAL A 215 -15.70 1.28 -1.43
C VAL A 215 -15.29 1.33 0.03
N ILE A 216 -14.01 1.09 0.30
CA ILE A 216 -13.42 1.12 1.65
C ILE A 216 -12.32 2.16 1.65
N TRP A 217 -12.32 3.07 2.62
CA TRP A 217 -11.33 4.14 2.66
C TRP A 217 -10.91 4.51 4.07
N GLN A 218 -9.73 5.08 4.15
CA GLN A 218 -9.17 5.65 5.37
C GLN A 218 -9.33 7.17 5.33
N LYS A 219 -9.93 7.72 6.38
CA LYS A 219 -9.93 9.15 6.67
C LYS A 219 -8.98 9.41 7.80
N MET A 220 -7.92 10.13 7.54
CA MET A 220 -6.87 10.39 8.51
C MET A 220 -6.30 11.79 8.39
N PRO A 221 -5.83 12.40 9.50
CA PRO A 221 -5.25 13.73 9.48
C PRO A 221 -3.92 13.74 8.73
N LEU A 222 -3.53 14.91 8.21
CA LEU A 222 -2.19 15.10 7.65
C LEU A 222 -1.11 14.79 8.69
N ALA A 223 0.00 14.17 8.26
CA ALA A 223 1.12 13.81 9.12
C ALA A 223 1.77 15.02 9.79
N THR A 224 1.80 16.17 9.11
CA THR A 224 2.42 17.43 9.55
C THR A 224 1.40 18.44 10.09
N GLY A 225 0.08 18.11 10.04
CA GLY A 225 -0.99 19.02 10.43
C GLY A 225 -1.17 19.15 11.95
N SER A 226 -1.92 20.17 12.38
CA SER A 226 -2.28 20.38 13.78
C SER A 226 -3.13 19.24 14.36
N LYS A 227 -3.87 18.56 13.51
CA LYS A 227 -4.76 17.43 13.85
C LYS A 227 -4.09 16.06 13.82
N ARG A 228 -2.77 15.98 13.67
CA ARG A 228 -2.01 14.72 13.50
C ARG A 228 -2.25 13.64 14.56
N SER A 229 -2.77 14.01 15.72
CA SER A 229 -3.10 13.11 16.84
C SER A 229 -4.57 12.69 16.87
N GLU A 230 -5.41 13.20 15.97
CA GLU A 230 -6.81 12.78 15.91
C GLU A 230 -6.93 11.31 15.46
N THR A 231 -7.98 10.67 15.94
CA THR A 231 -8.33 9.29 15.55
C THR A 231 -8.62 9.23 14.06
N SER A 232 -8.05 8.23 13.41
CA SER A 232 -8.32 7.92 12.00
C SER A 232 -9.37 6.82 11.91
N HIS A 233 -10.16 6.85 10.84
CA HIS A 233 -11.26 5.91 10.62
C HIS A 233 -11.05 5.17 9.30
N CYS A 234 -11.27 3.85 9.32
CA CYS A 234 -11.47 3.06 8.11
C CYS A 234 -12.97 2.87 7.91
N ASN A 235 -13.47 3.37 6.80
CA ASN A 235 -14.90 3.43 6.50
C ASN A 235 -15.24 2.48 5.35
N ARG A 236 -16.50 2.05 5.27
CA ARG A 236 -17.07 1.30 4.16
C ARG A 236 -18.40 1.92 3.73
N TRP A 237 -18.60 2.02 2.43
CA TRP A 237 -19.86 2.31 1.79
C TRP A 237 -20.14 1.25 0.73
N ARG A 238 -21.39 0.80 0.64
CA ARG A 238 -21.87 -0.12 -0.40
C ARG A 238 -22.81 0.61 -1.36
N VAL A 239 -22.85 0.16 -2.60
CA VAL A 239 -23.83 0.63 -3.58
C VAL A 239 -25.23 0.45 -2.99
N GLY A 240 -25.96 1.56 -2.88
CA GLY A 240 -27.30 1.58 -2.27
C GLY A 240 -27.37 2.05 -0.82
N ASP A 241 -26.25 2.05 -0.09
CA ASP A 241 -26.24 2.57 1.28
C ASP A 241 -26.53 4.07 1.31
N LYS A 242 -27.29 4.52 2.32
CA LYS A 242 -27.54 5.94 2.54
C LYS A 242 -26.29 6.65 3.06
N GLU A 243 -25.63 6.06 4.05
CA GLU A 243 -24.46 6.59 4.73
C GLU A 243 -23.37 5.53 4.84
N PRO A 244 -22.09 5.93 4.87
CA PRO A 244 -21.00 5.03 5.17
C PRO A 244 -21.02 4.62 6.64
N ARG A 245 -20.32 3.52 6.95
CA ARG A 245 -20.09 3.08 8.32
C ARG A 245 -18.61 2.90 8.61
N VAL A 246 -18.22 3.09 9.85
CA VAL A 246 -16.87 2.84 10.33
C VAL A 246 -16.68 1.33 10.52
N LEU A 247 -15.64 0.76 9.93
CA LEU A 247 -15.21 -0.62 10.14
C LEU A 247 -14.23 -0.74 11.31
N CYS A 248 -13.27 0.17 11.38
CA CYS A 248 -12.32 0.23 12.47
C CYS A 248 -11.73 1.63 12.64
N GLU A 249 -11.11 1.85 13.79
CA GLU A 249 -10.44 3.08 14.15
C GLU A 249 -8.94 2.83 14.40
N SER A 250 -8.15 3.88 14.27
CA SER A 250 -6.74 3.89 14.61
C SER A 250 -6.42 5.09 15.49
N VAL A 251 -5.69 4.89 16.54
CA VAL A 251 -5.15 5.98 17.36
C VAL A 251 -4.05 6.68 16.58
N GLY A 252 -4.41 7.76 15.85
CA GLY A 252 -3.56 8.39 14.86
C GLY A 252 -3.65 7.69 13.50
N ARG A 253 -2.63 7.84 12.68
CA ARG A 253 -2.67 7.46 11.26
C ARG A 253 -2.50 5.96 11.05
N PHE A 254 -3.15 5.42 10.00
CA PHE A 254 -2.81 4.11 9.44
C PHE A 254 -1.44 4.19 8.73
N ALA A 255 -0.67 3.11 8.76
CA ALA A 255 0.61 3.04 8.06
C ALA A 255 0.42 2.77 6.56
N THR A 256 -0.39 1.77 6.23
CA THR A 256 -0.58 1.29 4.85
C THR A 256 -1.89 1.76 4.24
N TRP A 257 -1.99 1.67 2.91
CA TRP A 257 -3.27 1.78 2.21
C TRP A 257 -4.18 0.60 2.56
N PRO A 258 -5.51 0.75 2.48
CA PRO A 258 -6.40 -0.41 2.56
C PRO A 258 -6.18 -1.29 1.33
N ARG A 259 -5.88 -2.57 1.54
CA ARG A 259 -5.67 -3.56 0.48
C ARG A 259 -6.70 -4.66 0.58
N ILE A 260 -7.20 -5.10 -0.56
CA ILE A 260 -8.21 -6.16 -0.63
C ILE A 260 -7.62 -7.37 -1.34
N SER A 261 -7.83 -8.54 -0.75
CA SER A 261 -7.38 -9.82 -1.29
C SER A 261 -8.39 -10.91 -0.92
N ASP A 262 -9.02 -11.53 -1.89
CA ASP A 262 -10.03 -12.60 -1.69
C ASP A 262 -11.09 -12.27 -0.61
N GLY A 263 -11.66 -11.07 -0.69
CA GLY A 263 -12.67 -10.61 0.28
C GLY A 263 -12.13 -10.25 1.67
N THR A 264 -10.81 -10.24 1.84
CA THR A 264 -10.14 -9.85 3.07
C THR A 264 -9.54 -8.46 2.94
N LEU A 265 -9.89 -7.56 3.86
CA LEU A 265 -9.31 -6.23 3.98
C LEU A 265 -8.06 -6.29 4.86
N THR A 266 -6.95 -5.76 4.37
CA THR A 266 -5.72 -5.57 5.14
C THR A 266 -5.49 -4.08 5.39
N ILE A 267 -5.24 -3.72 6.64
CA ILE A 267 -4.90 -2.37 7.10
C ILE A 267 -3.85 -2.45 8.21
N ALA A 268 -3.16 -1.35 8.49
CA ALA A 268 -2.19 -1.27 9.57
C ALA A 268 -2.52 -0.07 10.49
N PRO A 269 -3.47 -0.24 11.44
CA PRO A 269 -3.76 0.75 12.45
C PRO A 269 -2.60 0.92 13.44
N ARG A 270 -2.56 2.08 14.10
CA ARG A 270 -1.72 2.29 15.27
C ARG A 270 -2.35 1.70 16.50
N VAL A 271 -1.51 1.09 17.31
CA VAL A 271 -1.83 0.60 18.64
C VAL A 271 -0.94 1.34 19.62
N ASN A 272 -1.53 2.02 20.58
CA ASN A 272 -0.81 2.62 21.70
C ASN A 272 -0.84 1.68 22.91
N ASN A 273 0.30 1.52 23.56
CA ASN A 273 0.40 1.00 24.91
C ASN A 273 1.34 1.89 25.73
N ASP A 274 1.54 1.56 27.01
CA ASP A 274 2.42 2.33 27.91
C ASP A 274 3.89 2.34 27.47
N GLU A 275 4.28 1.43 26.57
CA GLU A 275 5.64 1.29 26.06
C GLU A 275 5.89 2.05 24.76
N GLY A 276 4.84 2.54 24.09
CA GLY A 276 4.97 3.31 22.86
C GLY A 276 3.90 3.06 21.81
N VAL A 277 4.24 3.40 20.57
CA VAL A 277 3.37 3.28 19.39
C VAL A 277 3.81 2.09 18.56
N PHE A 278 2.88 1.20 18.30
CA PHE A 278 3.07 0.04 17.42
C PHE A 278 2.14 0.11 16.24
N TYR A 279 2.46 -0.59 15.16
CA TYR A 279 1.54 -0.85 14.07
C TYR A 279 1.12 -2.32 14.10
N GLY A 280 -0.18 -2.58 14.00
CA GLY A 280 -0.72 -3.93 13.83
C GLY A 280 -1.21 -4.12 12.39
N ILE A 281 -0.50 -4.90 11.58
CA ILE A 281 -1.03 -5.32 10.28
C ILE A 281 -2.20 -6.26 10.58
N THR A 282 -3.40 -5.87 10.17
CA THR A 282 -4.63 -6.56 10.56
C THR A 282 -5.43 -6.93 9.34
N ALA A 283 -5.89 -8.17 9.28
CA ALA A 283 -6.74 -8.72 8.25
C ALA A 283 -8.18 -8.89 8.75
N TYR A 284 -9.16 -8.37 7.98
CA TYR A 284 -10.60 -8.49 8.26
C TYR A 284 -11.30 -9.19 7.10
N ASP A 285 -12.06 -10.22 7.41
CA ASP A 285 -13.04 -10.78 6.46
C ASP A 285 -14.19 -9.79 6.25
N LEU A 286 -14.38 -9.34 5.01
CA LEU A 286 -15.37 -8.31 4.68
C LEU A 286 -16.81 -8.81 4.72
N SER A 287 -17.04 -10.12 4.69
CA SER A 287 -18.37 -10.71 4.75
C SER A 287 -18.89 -10.79 6.18
N SER A 288 -18.06 -11.23 7.10
CA SER A 288 -18.36 -11.34 8.53
C SER A 288 -17.99 -10.09 9.32
N GLU A 289 -17.13 -9.22 8.74
CA GLU A 289 -16.53 -8.03 9.38
C GLU A 289 -15.76 -8.35 10.65
N LYS A 290 -15.18 -9.55 10.68
CA LYS A 290 -14.37 -10.01 11.80
C LYS A 290 -12.90 -10.00 11.43
N MET A 291 -12.07 -9.68 12.41
CA MET A 291 -10.64 -9.87 12.31
C MET A 291 -10.33 -11.37 12.18
N VAL A 292 -9.54 -11.73 11.18
CA VAL A 292 -9.12 -13.11 10.92
C VAL A 292 -7.67 -13.36 11.32
N ASP A 293 -6.82 -12.33 11.21
CA ASP A 293 -5.41 -12.43 11.61
C ASP A 293 -4.83 -11.04 11.93
N GLN A 294 -3.74 -11.02 12.71
CA GLN A 294 -3.01 -9.79 13.04
C GLN A 294 -1.53 -10.08 13.24
N LEU A 295 -0.68 -9.20 12.74
CA LEU A 295 0.76 -9.19 12.98
C LEU A 295 1.15 -7.84 13.57
N VAL A 296 1.55 -7.81 14.84
CA VAL A 296 2.01 -6.59 15.50
C VAL A 296 3.49 -6.38 15.20
N MET A 297 3.80 -5.21 14.62
CA MET A 297 5.17 -4.86 14.23
C MET A 297 5.99 -4.46 15.45
N PRO A 298 7.32 -4.64 15.42
CA PRO A 298 8.20 -4.12 16.45
C PRO A 298 8.04 -2.60 16.63
N GLN A 299 8.39 -2.10 17.82
CA GLN A 299 8.33 -0.67 18.12
C GLN A 299 9.10 0.14 17.07
N ASN A 300 8.49 1.24 16.60
CA ASN A 300 9.05 2.14 15.59
C ASN A 300 9.26 1.52 14.20
N VAL A 301 8.85 0.29 13.94
CA VAL A 301 8.81 -0.28 12.60
C VAL A 301 7.44 0.01 11.99
N SER A 302 7.44 0.68 10.84
CA SER A 302 6.23 1.02 10.09
C SER A 302 6.18 0.18 8.82
N PRO A 303 5.11 -0.59 8.58
CA PRO A 303 4.92 -1.22 7.29
C PRO A 303 4.66 -0.16 6.22
N PHE A 304 5.26 -0.34 5.06
CA PHE A 304 5.06 0.53 3.89
C PHE A 304 3.89 0.05 3.03
N GLU A 305 3.81 -1.25 2.79
CA GLU A 305 2.71 -1.95 2.15
C GLU A 305 2.40 -3.22 2.93
N ALA A 306 1.14 -3.64 2.92
CA ALA A 306 0.74 -4.92 3.51
C ALA A 306 -0.52 -5.44 2.84
N VAL A 307 -0.56 -6.75 2.58
CA VAL A 307 -1.73 -7.47 2.09
C VAL A 307 -1.75 -8.88 2.66
N TYR A 308 -2.95 -9.35 3.03
CA TYR A 308 -3.16 -10.72 3.50
C TYR A 308 -3.48 -11.63 2.31
N MET A 309 -2.74 -12.71 2.15
CA MET A 309 -2.88 -13.64 1.04
C MET A 309 -2.93 -15.08 1.55
N GLY A 310 -4.11 -15.68 1.47
CA GLY A 310 -4.33 -17.03 1.96
C GLY A 310 -4.29 -17.10 3.49
N ASP A 311 -3.13 -17.43 4.05
CA ASP A 311 -2.90 -17.59 5.49
C ASP A 311 -1.70 -16.79 6.00
N SER A 312 -1.17 -15.87 5.19
CA SER A 312 0.05 -15.13 5.48
C SER A 312 -0.07 -13.67 5.08
N PHE A 313 0.63 -12.80 5.79
CA PHE A 313 0.83 -11.42 5.37
C PHE A 313 2.02 -11.34 4.41
N ALA A 314 1.84 -10.63 3.29
CA ALA A 314 2.95 -10.10 2.51
C ALA A 314 3.05 -8.60 2.82
N PHE A 315 4.17 -8.17 3.40
CA PHE A 315 4.34 -6.80 3.83
C PHE A 315 5.76 -6.29 3.57
N SER A 316 5.87 -5.00 3.38
CA SER A 316 7.15 -4.34 3.14
C SER A 316 7.42 -3.31 4.22
N VAL A 317 8.69 -3.17 4.61
CA VAL A 317 9.12 -2.19 5.60
C VAL A 317 10.26 -1.33 5.07
N GLU A 318 10.28 -0.08 5.51
CA GLU A 318 11.47 0.76 5.39
C GLU A 318 12.48 0.39 6.47
N ALA A 319 13.77 0.54 6.17
CA ALA A 319 14.82 0.17 7.10
C ALA A 319 14.71 0.91 8.44
N ASN A 320 14.68 0.16 9.52
CA ASN A 320 14.87 0.65 10.87
C ASN A 320 15.81 -0.29 11.64
N TYR A 321 17.10 -0.18 11.36
CA TYR A 321 18.12 -1.07 11.91
C TYR A 321 18.36 -0.89 13.43
N GLN A 322 17.79 0.13 14.05
CA GLN A 322 18.04 0.43 15.45
C GLN A 322 17.08 -0.29 16.42
N SER A 323 15.86 -0.59 15.98
CA SER A 323 14.81 -1.08 16.88
C SER A 323 13.98 -2.25 16.35
N GLY A 324 14.11 -2.60 15.08
CA GLY A 324 13.21 -3.56 14.44
C GLY A 324 13.69 -5.02 14.46
N GLY A 325 14.89 -5.30 14.97
CA GLY A 325 15.48 -6.63 14.81
C GLY A 325 15.56 -7.02 13.33
N VAL A 326 15.29 -8.28 13.01
CA VAL A 326 15.28 -8.76 11.61
C VAL A 326 14.18 -8.09 10.79
N LEU A 327 12.99 -7.83 11.38
CA LEU A 327 11.90 -7.11 10.72
C LEU A 327 12.17 -5.62 10.51
N GLY A 328 13.26 -5.08 11.02
CA GLY A 328 13.74 -3.73 10.71
C GLY A 328 14.60 -3.63 9.45
N LYS A 329 14.92 -4.75 8.78
CA LYS A 329 15.64 -4.76 7.50
C LYS A 329 14.72 -4.29 6.39
N MET A 330 15.23 -3.46 5.47
CA MET A 330 14.48 -3.03 4.29
C MET A 330 14.19 -4.21 3.36
N GLY A 331 12.94 -4.39 2.98
CA GLY A 331 12.55 -5.43 2.04
C GLY A 331 11.08 -5.82 2.16
N THR A 332 10.74 -6.92 1.51
CA THR A 332 9.41 -7.52 1.56
C THR A 332 9.47 -8.84 2.31
N PHE A 333 8.59 -8.99 3.27
CA PHE A 333 8.44 -10.19 4.09
C PHE A 333 7.13 -10.90 3.76
N ILE A 334 7.15 -12.23 3.78
CA ILE A 334 5.96 -13.08 3.66
C ILE A 334 5.95 -13.98 4.89
N GLY A 335 4.88 -13.94 5.67
CA GLY A 335 4.77 -14.75 6.89
C GLY A 335 3.66 -14.27 7.80
N ARG A 336 3.60 -14.89 8.98
CA ARG A 336 2.64 -14.57 10.04
C ARG A 336 3.30 -14.57 11.41
N GLU A 337 2.54 -14.26 12.43
CA GLU A 337 3.03 -14.27 13.80
C GLU A 337 3.83 -15.54 14.12
N GLY A 338 5.01 -15.37 14.72
CA GLY A 338 5.91 -16.48 15.09
C GLY A 338 6.86 -16.94 13.99
N GLY A 339 6.68 -16.50 12.76
CA GLY A 339 7.51 -16.92 11.63
C GLY A 339 7.36 -18.42 11.25
N PRO A 340 8.21 -18.98 10.39
CA PRO A 340 9.30 -18.30 9.70
C PRO A 340 8.79 -17.24 8.70
N PHE A 341 9.66 -16.30 8.37
CA PHE A 341 9.40 -15.32 7.34
C PHE A 341 10.26 -15.59 6.11
N VAL A 342 9.64 -15.55 4.93
CA VAL A 342 10.36 -15.46 3.66
C VAL A 342 10.64 -14.00 3.38
N PHE A 343 11.89 -13.66 3.08
CA PHE A 343 12.36 -12.28 2.97
C PHE A 343 13.03 -12.03 1.62
N LEU A 344 12.58 -11.02 0.90
CA LEU A 344 13.26 -10.49 -0.27
C LEU A 344 13.97 -9.18 0.09
N SER A 345 15.29 -9.21 0.18
CA SER A 345 16.15 -8.07 0.52
C SER A 345 16.32 -7.12 -0.69
N ARG A 346 15.24 -6.48 -1.10
CA ARG A 346 15.20 -5.49 -2.19
C ARG A 346 14.31 -4.33 -1.80
N GLU A 347 14.62 -3.12 -2.32
CA GLU A 347 13.77 -1.94 -2.10
C GLU A 347 12.35 -2.20 -2.62
N PRO A 348 11.33 -2.21 -1.74
CA PRO A 348 9.96 -2.45 -2.13
C PRO A 348 9.39 -1.22 -2.83
N LEU A 349 8.67 -1.41 -3.94
CA LEU A 349 8.12 -0.32 -4.74
C LEU A 349 6.59 -0.36 -4.88
N ALA A 350 5.95 -1.47 -4.54
CA ALA A 350 4.51 -1.63 -4.66
C ALA A 350 3.98 -2.75 -3.76
N CYS A 351 2.66 -2.83 -3.63
CA CYS A 351 1.99 -3.94 -2.97
C CYS A 351 2.24 -5.26 -3.72
N VAL A 352 2.35 -6.32 -2.97
CA VAL A 352 2.54 -7.68 -3.51
C VAL A 352 1.25 -8.16 -4.15
N MET A 353 1.38 -8.91 -5.24
CA MET A 353 0.29 -9.65 -5.88
C MET A 353 0.70 -11.12 -6.07
N GLY A 354 -0.25 -12.04 -6.25
CA GLY A 354 0.10 -13.43 -6.46
C GLY A 354 -1.08 -14.38 -6.34
N LYS A 355 -0.77 -15.70 -6.23
CA LYS A 355 -1.77 -16.75 -6.06
C LYS A 355 -1.18 -17.94 -5.35
N GLY A 356 -1.87 -18.42 -4.31
CA GLY A 356 -1.39 -19.56 -3.51
C GLY A 356 -0.02 -19.27 -2.92
N SER A 357 0.99 -20.10 -3.24
CA SER A 357 2.38 -19.94 -2.80
C SER A 357 3.23 -19.02 -3.68
N THR A 358 2.70 -18.54 -4.78
CA THR A 358 3.43 -17.70 -5.75
C THR A 358 3.18 -16.23 -5.52
N TYR A 359 4.23 -15.47 -5.25
CA TYR A 359 4.21 -14.03 -4.96
C TYR A 359 4.99 -13.28 -6.02
N LEU A 360 4.39 -12.22 -6.58
CA LEU A 360 5.05 -11.28 -7.48
C LEU A 360 5.37 -10.00 -6.70
N ILE A 361 6.65 -9.75 -6.49
CA ILE A 361 7.16 -8.66 -5.66
C ILE A 361 7.88 -7.66 -6.56
N LYS A 362 7.35 -6.44 -6.66
CA LYS A 362 7.97 -5.36 -7.43
C LYS A 362 9.20 -4.84 -6.72
N ALA A 363 10.36 -4.92 -7.38
CA ALA A 363 11.61 -4.36 -6.92
C ALA A 363 12.41 -3.80 -8.10
N GLN A 364 12.90 -2.57 -7.99
CA GLN A 364 13.62 -1.87 -9.06
C GLN A 364 12.85 -1.93 -10.42
N SER A 365 13.48 -2.46 -11.47
CA SER A 365 12.90 -2.51 -12.82
C SER A 365 12.12 -3.78 -13.13
N SER A 366 12.02 -4.74 -12.20
CA SER A 366 11.47 -6.08 -12.44
C SER A 366 10.51 -6.51 -11.34
N HIS A 367 9.82 -7.62 -11.55
CA HIS A 367 9.13 -8.35 -10.50
C HIS A 367 9.90 -9.64 -10.17
N PHE A 368 10.13 -9.88 -8.89
CA PHE A 368 10.55 -11.20 -8.43
C PHE A 368 9.30 -12.07 -8.32
N VAL A 369 9.35 -13.24 -8.93
CA VAL A 369 8.32 -14.27 -8.83
C VAL A 369 8.87 -15.30 -7.84
N VAL A 370 8.31 -15.34 -6.64
CA VAL A 370 8.77 -16.18 -5.53
C VAL A 370 7.74 -17.25 -5.26
N ASP A 371 8.11 -18.51 -5.35
CA ASP A 371 7.27 -19.65 -4.91
C ASP A 371 7.79 -20.15 -3.56
N THR A 372 7.05 -19.84 -2.50
CA THR A 372 7.45 -20.19 -1.12
C THR A 372 7.31 -21.68 -0.81
N LYS A 373 6.55 -22.42 -1.61
CA LYS A 373 6.38 -23.87 -1.43
C LYS A 373 7.43 -24.67 -2.20
N ALA A 374 7.77 -24.21 -3.41
CA ALA A 374 8.82 -24.83 -4.22
C ALA A 374 10.23 -24.36 -3.83
N GLU A 375 10.33 -23.33 -2.98
CA GLU A 375 11.58 -22.69 -2.59
C GLU A 375 12.40 -22.23 -3.81
N THR A 376 11.70 -21.60 -4.78
CA THR A 376 12.29 -21.09 -6.00
C THR A 376 11.97 -19.61 -6.19
N TYR A 377 12.80 -18.91 -6.96
CA TYR A 377 12.48 -17.60 -7.47
C TYR A 377 12.94 -17.41 -8.90
N SER A 378 12.28 -16.51 -9.59
CA SER A 378 12.66 -16.08 -10.93
C SER A 378 12.41 -14.57 -11.09
N VAL A 379 12.86 -13.99 -12.20
CA VAL A 379 12.72 -12.57 -12.48
C VAL A 379 11.86 -12.37 -13.72
N LEU A 380 10.67 -11.79 -13.52
CA LEU A 380 9.82 -11.31 -14.60
C LEU A 380 10.33 -9.95 -15.06
N VAL A 381 10.98 -9.90 -16.21
CA VAL A 381 11.53 -8.68 -16.76
C VAL A 381 10.44 -7.74 -17.31
N ALA A 382 10.70 -6.45 -17.26
CA ALA A 382 9.86 -5.44 -17.88
C ALA A 382 9.71 -5.69 -19.40
N PRO A 383 8.66 -5.14 -20.05
CA PRO A 383 8.55 -5.24 -21.49
C PRO A 383 9.73 -4.55 -22.18
N ASP A 384 10.01 -5.03 -23.40
CA ASP A 384 11.08 -4.45 -24.20
C ASP A 384 10.87 -2.94 -24.38
N LYS A 385 11.96 -2.17 -24.36
CA LYS A 385 11.96 -0.70 -24.44
C LYS A 385 11.25 0.03 -23.31
N ALA A 386 10.98 -0.62 -22.16
CA ALA A 386 10.40 0.03 -21.00
C ALA A 386 11.29 1.17 -20.46
N LEU A 387 10.66 2.20 -19.94
CA LEU A 387 11.30 3.38 -19.34
C LEU A 387 11.38 3.30 -17.82
N GLY A 388 12.35 4.02 -17.25
CA GLY A 388 12.48 4.24 -15.83
C GLY A 388 12.63 2.94 -15.05
N TYR A 389 11.77 2.72 -14.06
CA TYR A 389 11.77 1.54 -13.20
C TYR A 389 11.07 0.31 -13.83
N GLY A 390 10.97 0.24 -15.16
CA GLY A 390 10.35 -0.89 -15.85
C GLY A 390 8.82 -0.86 -15.76
N ASP A 391 8.22 -1.98 -15.35
CA ASP A 391 6.78 -2.06 -15.21
C ASP A 391 6.32 -2.02 -13.75
N TYR A 392 5.11 -1.52 -13.55
CA TYR A 392 4.44 -1.43 -12.26
C TYR A 392 3.24 -2.36 -12.20
N PRO A 393 2.86 -2.91 -11.04
CA PRO A 393 1.65 -3.67 -10.90
C PRO A 393 0.42 -2.74 -10.92
N ALA A 394 -0.63 -3.17 -11.60
CA ALA A 394 -1.98 -2.63 -11.48
C ALA A 394 -2.90 -3.56 -10.66
N SER A 395 -2.51 -4.83 -10.49
CA SER A 395 -3.13 -5.78 -9.57
C SER A 395 -2.45 -5.76 -8.21
N GLU A 396 -3.18 -6.15 -7.17
CA GLU A 396 -2.69 -6.29 -5.80
C GLU A 396 -3.33 -7.51 -5.13
N GLY A 397 -2.67 -8.07 -4.12
CA GLY A 397 -3.18 -9.22 -3.36
C GLY A 397 -3.35 -10.50 -4.20
N ALA A 398 -4.24 -11.38 -3.74
CA ALA A 398 -4.53 -12.62 -4.43
C ALA A 398 -5.29 -12.35 -5.74
N THR A 399 -4.78 -12.89 -6.83
CA THR A 399 -5.37 -12.70 -8.16
C THR A 399 -5.10 -13.88 -9.08
N ASN A 400 -6.06 -14.22 -9.93
CA ASN A 400 -5.86 -15.18 -11.01
C ASN A 400 -5.17 -14.57 -12.24
N ARG A 401 -5.07 -13.24 -12.25
CA ARG A 401 -4.51 -12.47 -13.36
C ARG A 401 -3.63 -11.33 -12.83
N ALA A 402 -2.34 -11.49 -12.93
CA ALA A 402 -1.42 -10.39 -12.64
C ALA A 402 -1.41 -9.40 -13.82
N VAL A 403 -1.61 -8.14 -13.54
CA VAL A 403 -1.60 -7.06 -14.54
C VAL A 403 -0.48 -6.09 -14.19
N THR A 404 0.39 -5.83 -15.17
CA THR A 404 1.47 -4.85 -15.07
C THR A 404 1.40 -3.85 -16.21
N TYR A 405 2.02 -2.68 -16.02
CA TYR A 405 2.12 -1.68 -17.07
C TYR A 405 3.46 -0.95 -17.05
N ALA A 406 3.92 -0.52 -18.23
CA ALA A 406 5.13 0.27 -18.38
C ALA A 406 4.95 1.29 -19.51
N THR A 407 5.55 2.46 -19.35
CA THR A 407 5.76 3.35 -20.51
C THR A 407 6.87 2.76 -21.35
N VAL A 408 6.59 2.57 -22.66
CA VAL A 408 7.55 2.02 -23.63
C VAL A 408 7.95 3.04 -24.68
N ARG A 409 9.16 2.90 -25.20
CA ARG A 409 9.69 3.74 -26.28
C ARG A 409 9.21 3.23 -27.64
N GLY A 410 8.96 4.14 -28.54
CA GLY A 410 8.84 3.84 -29.98
C GLY A 410 10.20 3.63 -30.65
N ASP A 411 10.18 3.39 -31.96
CA ASP A 411 11.40 3.17 -32.76
C ASP A 411 12.31 4.40 -32.80
N ASN A 412 11.75 5.59 -32.60
CA ASN A 412 12.50 6.84 -32.48
C ASN A 412 13.16 7.05 -31.11
N GLY A 413 13.04 6.08 -30.19
CA GLY A 413 13.59 6.14 -28.83
C GLY A 413 12.80 7.03 -27.85
N LEU A 414 11.74 7.72 -28.29
CA LEU A 414 10.89 8.55 -27.43
C LEU A 414 9.75 7.74 -26.83
N PRO A 415 9.19 8.18 -25.65
CA PRO A 415 8.00 7.55 -25.09
C PRO A 415 6.87 7.52 -26.13
N ALA A 416 6.23 6.37 -26.34
CA ALA A 416 5.23 6.18 -27.37
C ALA A 416 3.89 5.64 -26.86
N ALA A 417 3.91 4.76 -25.87
CA ALA A 417 2.70 4.11 -25.37
C ALA A 417 2.87 3.70 -23.90
N VAL A 418 1.76 3.36 -23.27
CA VAL A 418 1.74 2.62 -22.01
C VAL A 418 1.34 1.19 -22.34
N ARG A 419 2.30 0.27 -22.24
CA ARG A 419 2.08 -1.16 -22.46
C ARG A 419 1.55 -1.82 -21.23
N VAL A 420 0.36 -2.35 -21.30
CA VAL A 420 -0.26 -3.18 -20.27
C VAL A 420 -0.07 -4.64 -20.63
N ARG A 421 0.37 -5.45 -19.67
CA ARG A 421 0.54 -6.90 -19.82
C ARG A 421 -0.28 -7.63 -18.78
N ALA A 422 -0.92 -8.71 -19.16
CA ALA A 422 -1.62 -9.62 -18.28
C ALA A 422 -0.95 -11.00 -18.28
N PHE A 423 -0.88 -11.62 -17.12
CA PHE A 423 -0.31 -12.95 -16.90
C PHE A 423 -1.33 -13.80 -16.14
N GLY A 424 -1.55 -15.04 -16.55
CA GLY A 424 -2.31 -16.01 -15.77
C GLY A 424 -1.44 -16.57 -14.64
N LEU A 425 -2.01 -16.68 -13.42
CA LEU A 425 -1.37 -17.25 -12.23
C LEU A 425 -2.06 -18.56 -11.81
#